data_9d5d76e3153fd5f815d1823d4e9f5175
#
_entry.id   9d5d76e3153fd5f815d1823d4e9f5175
#
_cell.length_a   1.000
_cell.length_b   1.000
_cell.length_c   1.000
_cell.angle_alpha   90.00
_cell.angle_beta   90.00
_cell.angle_gamma   90.00
#
_symmetry.space_group_name_H-M   'P 1'
#
loop_
_entity.id
_entity.type
_entity.pdbx_description
1 polymer ?
#
loop_
_entity_poly.entity_id
_entity_poly.type
_entity_poly.pdbx_seq_one_letter_code
_entity_poly.pdbx_strand_id
1 'polypeptide(L)'
;MNSIKFFILNVLLLFFLSCGGEKDPASFFGLKFEKGKKEYRPKDTIRPLIRNTKDLPVDSLTLSILGKELPYANGGWVLDVDKLGVHPLVATFKSEGQVITLSEEIKLLAPKPPQLYTYTIVNEFPHDMTSFTQGLEFHRDTLYESTGSGGGAKSYIRKIDYRTGEVYQQVDLEEGYFGEGITLLNNKLYQLTWQGKKGFIYDARSLERIDSFQYGKSEEGWGLTNDGRSLYKSDGTERIWLLDPNTLEEEDAIQIVTDKSIFNKANELEYVEGKIYANVWQKESMMIIDAGSGAIEGVVNLGGLREKVRQHDKLDVLNGIAYHPERKTFFITGKNWDKLFEITLQKKE
;
A
#
# COMPACT_ATOMS: atom_id res chain seq x y z
N MET A 1 9.02 39.86 78.58
CA MET A 1 9.01 38.75 77.65
C MET A 1 7.63 38.69 77.10
N ASN A 2 7.43 39.27 75.89
CA ASN A 2 6.12 39.51 75.29
C ASN A 2 5.77 38.37 74.35
N SER A 3 4.66 37.69 74.62
CA SER A 3 4.06 36.70 73.72
C SER A 3 3.07 37.38 72.77
N ILE A 4 3.39 37.44 71.50
CA ILE A 4 2.49 37.92 70.42
C ILE A 4 1.65 36.74 69.96
N LYS A 5 0.33 36.84 70.21
CA LYS A 5 -0.66 35.89 69.68
C LYS A 5 -1.02 36.29 68.24
N PHE A 6 -0.69 35.43 67.24
CA PHE A 6 -1.13 35.59 65.89
C PHE A 6 -2.54 35.02 65.74
N PHE A 7 -3.47 35.88 65.32
CA PHE A 7 -4.85 35.52 64.95
C PHE A 7 -4.87 35.17 63.47
N ILE A 8 -5.05 33.89 63.18
CA ILE A 8 -5.22 33.42 61.77
C ILE A 8 -6.69 33.54 61.42
N LEU A 9 -7.00 34.49 60.56
CA LEU A 9 -8.32 34.68 59.97
C LEU A 9 -8.48 33.67 58.83
N ASN A 10 -9.28 32.60 59.00
CA ASN A 10 -9.64 31.65 57.96
C ASN A 10 -10.67 32.31 57.03
N VAL A 11 -10.22 32.75 55.85
CA VAL A 11 -11.10 33.15 54.73
C VAL A 11 -11.49 31.86 53.97
N LEU A 12 -12.73 31.41 54.18
CA LEU A 12 -13.33 30.29 53.48
C LEU A 12 -13.70 30.77 52.06
N LEU A 13 -12.82 30.51 51.07
CA LEU A 13 -13.10 30.77 49.66
C LEU A 13 -14.04 29.65 49.12
N LEU A 14 -15.33 29.97 49.06
CA LEU A 14 -16.33 29.14 48.39
C LEU A 14 -16.04 29.18 46.85
N PHE A 15 -15.34 28.20 46.34
CA PHE A 15 -15.29 27.92 44.93
C PHE A 15 -16.66 27.34 44.51
N PHE A 16 -17.49 28.16 43.89
CA PHE A 16 -18.60 27.67 43.10
C PHE A 16 -18.00 26.97 41.85
N LEU A 17 -17.88 25.64 41.90
CA LEU A 17 -17.68 24.80 40.75
C LEU A 17 -18.97 24.86 39.91
N SER A 18 -19.05 25.80 38.99
CA SER A 18 -20.02 25.76 37.90
C SER A 18 -19.65 24.61 36.98
N CYS A 19 -20.08 23.39 37.31
CA CYS A 19 -20.11 22.24 36.41
C CYS A 19 -21.34 22.32 35.51
N GLY A 20 -21.36 23.27 34.61
CA GLY A 20 -22.25 23.32 33.45
C GLY A 20 -21.39 23.42 32.20
N GLY A 21 -20.69 22.33 31.83
CA GLY A 21 -20.05 22.25 30.53
C GLY A 21 -21.14 22.36 29.48
N GLU A 22 -21.18 23.45 28.71
CA GLU A 22 -21.97 23.53 27.48
C GLU A 22 -21.59 22.31 26.62
N LYS A 23 -22.59 21.50 26.28
CA LYS A 23 -22.35 20.35 25.40
C LYS A 23 -21.86 20.90 24.05
N ASP A 24 -20.77 20.35 23.55
CA ASP A 24 -20.29 20.65 22.22
C ASP A 24 -21.46 20.63 21.23
N PRO A 25 -21.78 21.74 20.55
CA PRO A 25 -22.87 21.81 19.58
C PRO A 25 -22.82 20.70 18.53
N ALA A 26 -21.64 20.22 18.13
CA ALA A 26 -21.48 19.08 17.23
C ALA A 26 -22.15 17.81 17.76
N SER A 27 -22.29 17.64 19.08
CA SER A 27 -22.94 16.49 19.71
C SER A 27 -24.44 16.36 19.40
N PHE A 28 -25.08 17.41 18.93
CA PHE A 28 -26.50 17.40 18.56
C PHE A 28 -26.72 16.92 17.12
N PHE A 29 -25.65 16.82 16.34
CA PHE A 29 -25.70 16.45 14.94
C PHE A 29 -25.10 15.09 14.68
N GLY A 30 -25.39 14.49 13.53
CA GLY A 30 -24.78 13.27 13.04
C GLY A 30 -25.03 13.11 11.55
N LEU A 31 -24.09 12.49 10.84
CA LEU A 31 -24.21 12.19 9.42
C LEU A 31 -24.87 10.83 9.24
N LYS A 32 -25.92 10.74 8.45
CA LYS A 32 -26.65 9.52 8.14
C LYS A 32 -26.74 9.29 6.64
N PHE A 33 -26.71 8.04 6.24
CA PHE A 33 -26.88 7.62 4.85
C PHE A 33 -28.22 6.90 4.67
N GLU A 34 -28.79 7.02 3.48
CA GLU A 34 -30.01 6.34 3.13
C GLU A 34 -29.86 4.82 3.31
N LYS A 35 -30.77 4.20 4.07
CA LYS A 35 -30.74 2.76 4.41
C LYS A 35 -29.40 2.26 4.97
N GLY A 36 -28.57 3.15 5.53
CA GLY A 36 -27.25 2.80 6.07
C GLY A 36 -26.20 2.43 5.02
N LYS A 37 -26.45 2.76 3.74
CA LYS A 37 -25.50 2.46 2.65
C LYS A 37 -24.20 3.26 2.82
N LYS A 38 -23.07 2.55 2.92
CA LYS A 38 -21.72 3.17 3.03
C LYS A 38 -20.77 2.71 1.90
N GLU A 39 -21.26 1.93 0.93
CA GLU A 39 -20.47 1.46 -0.21
C GLU A 39 -20.95 2.16 -1.49
N TYR A 40 -20.01 2.77 -2.18
CA TYR A 40 -20.24 3.59 -3.37
C TYR A 40 -19.17 3.31 -4.43
N ARG A 41 -19.35 3.92 -5.59
CA ARG A 41 -18.37 3.92 -6.69
C ARG A 41 -18.05 5.37 -7.09
N PRO A 42 -16.90 5.62 -7.71
CA PRO A 42 -16.62 6.90 -8.35
C PRO A 42 -17.79 7.34 -9.24
N LYS A 43 -18.13 8.63 -9.16
CA LYS A 43 -19.26 9.28 -9.87
C LYS A 43 -20.66 8.90 -9.34
N ASP A 44 -20.81 8.07 -8.34
CA ASP A 44 -22.10 7.92 -7.65
C ASP A 44 -22.54 9.25 -7.04
N THR A 45 -23.84 9.50 -7.02
CA THR A 45 -24.46 10.63 -6.30
C THR A 45 -24.89 10.18 -4.91
N ILE A 46 -24.43 10.90 -3.88
CA ILE A 46 -24.79 10.65 -2.48
C ILE A 46 -25.70 11.75 -1.95
N ARG A 47 -26.60 11.36 -1.03
CA ARG A 47 -27.58 12.25 -0.37
C ARG A 47 -27.60 11.96 1.12
N PRO A 48 -26.53 12.28 1.85
CA PRO A 48 -26.53 12.08 3.28
C PRO A 48 -27.49 13.07 3.96
N LEU A 49 -28.02 12.66 5.10
CA LEU A 49 -28.89 13.46 5.92
C LEU A 49 -28.15 13.88 7.19
N ILE A 50 -28.31 15.12 7.58
CA ILE A 50 -27.86 15.59 8.88
C ILE A 50 -28.95 15.23 9.92
N ARG A 51 -28.66 14.25 10.80
CA ARG A 51 -29.44 14.04 12.01
C ARG A 51 -29.25 15.27 12.89
N ASN A 52 -30.34 15.86 13.33
CA ASN A 52 -30.38 17.03 14.19
C ASN A 52 -31.33 16.76 15.35
N THR A 53 -30.82 16.69 16.56
CA THR A 53 -31.62 16.31 17.75
C THR A 53 -32.25 17.49 18.47
N LYS A 54 -31.95 18.70 18.05
CA LYS A 54 -32.41 19.96 18.67
C LYS A 54 -33.12 20.89 17.70
N ASP A 55 -33.36 20.43 16.45
CA ASP A 55 -33.97 21.21 15.38
C ASP A 55 -33.27 22.57 15.12
N LEU A 56 -31.95 22.60 15.33
CA LEU A 56 -31.14 23.78 15.08
C LEU A 56 -31.00 24.07 13.57
N PRO A 57 -30.81 25.33 13.15
CA PRO A 57 -30.62 25.66 11.74
C PRO A 57 -29.38 24.97 11.18
N VAL A 58 -29.46 24.52 9.91
CA VAL A 58 -28.33 23.95 9.14
C VAL A 58 -28.20 24.74 7.85
N ASP A 59 -27.15 25.56 7.76
CA ASP A 59 -26.88 26.41 6.62
C ASP A 59 -25.56 26.04 5.93
N SER A 60 -25.48 26.26 4.62
CA SER A 60 -24.23 26.17 3.85
C SER A 60 -23.55 24.79 3.93
N LEU A 61 -24.36 23.72 3.86
CA LEU A 61 -23.80 22.35 3.88
C LEU A 61 -22.93 22.06 2.67
N THR A 62 -21.67 21.66 2.92
CA THR A 62 -20.74 21.15 1.93
C THR A 62 -20.27 19.75 2.33
N LEU A 63 -19.90 18.93 1.34
CA LEU A 63 -19.25 17.64 1.57
C LEU A 63 -17.88 17.64 0.93
N SER A 64 -16.91 17.03 1.59
CA SER A 64 -15.57 16.82 1.06
C SER A 64 -15.05 15.40 1.34
N ILE A 65 -14.15 14.94 0.49
CA ILE A 65 -13.44 13.65 0.63
C ILE A 65 -12.00 13.84 0.15
N LEU A 66 -11.03 13.27 0.83
CA LEU A 66 -9.61 13.47 0.49
C LEU A 66 -9.21 14.96 0.37
N GLY A 67 -9.81 15.83 1.18
CA GLY A 67 -9.56 17.28 1.15
C GLY A 67 -10.19 18.04 -0.03
N LYS A 68 -10.89 17.35 -0.94
CA LYS A 68 -11.57 17.94 -2.10
C LYS A 68 -13.06 18.10 -1.83
N GLU A 69 -13.60 19.31 -2.02
CA GLU A 69 -15.04 19.54 -1.96
C GLU A 69 -15.76 18.85 -3.12
N LEU A 70 -16.87 18.18 -2.81
CA LEU A 70 -17.66 17.44 -3.79
C LEU A 70 -18.64 18.37 -4.53
N PRO A 71 -18.76 18.26 -5.85
CA PRO A 71 -19.73 19.03 -6.61
C PRO A 71 -21.16 18.60 -6.27
N TYR A 72 -22.03 19.60 -6.05
CA TYR A 72 -23.47 19.37 -5.86
C TYR A 72 -24.19 19.46 -7.20
N ALA A 73 -24.85 18.38 -7.61
CA ALA A 73 -25.60 18.32 -8.86
C ALA A 73 -26.79 17.33 -8.73
N ASN A 74 -27.89 17.62 -9.43
CA ASN A 74 -29.06 16.72 -9.47
C ASN A 74 -29.62 16.36 -8.08
N GLY A 75 -29.59 17.29 -7.14
CA GLY A 75 -30.11 17.12 -5.79
C GLY A 75 -29.24 16.24 -4.88
N GLY A 76 -27.94 16.15 -5.14
CA GLY A 76 -27.00 15.43 -4.30
C GLY A 76 -25.52 15.78 -4.64
N TRP A 77 -24.58 15.20 -3.91
CA TRP A 77 -23.16 15.39 -4.13
C TRP A 77 -22.59 14.23 -4.95
N VAL A 78 -21.82 14.57 -5.97
CA VAL A 78 -21.18 13.57 -6.84
C VAL A 78 -19.81 13.20 -6.28
N LEU A 79 -19.55 11.91 -6.11
CA LEU A 79 -18.25 11.36 -5.68
C LEU A 79 -17.22 11.48 -6.82
N ASP A 80 -16.76 12.72 -7.07
CA ASP A 80 -15.76 13.02 -8.09
C ASP A 80 -14.34 12.80 -7.55
N VAL A 81 -14.03 11.53 -7.27
CA VAL A 81 -12.74 11.05 -6.75
C VAL A 81 -12.38 9.75 -7.44
N ASP A 82 -11.09 9.58 -7.71
CA ASP A 82 -10.57 8.39 -8.39
C ASP A 82 -9.95 7.37 -7.40
N LYS A 83 -9.44 7.84 -6.25
CA LYS A 83 -8.82 6.98 -5.23
C LYS A 83 -9.87 6.12 -4.53
N LEU A 84 -9.70 4.80 -4.63
CA LEU A 84 -10.61 3.82 -4.04
C LEU A 84 -10.22 3.47 -2.60
N GLY A 85 -11.11 2.74 -1.91
CA GLY A 85 -10.89 2.29 -0.54
C GLY A 85 -11.79 2.97 0.48
N VAL A 86 -11.41 2.92 1.74
CA VAL A 86 -12.12 3.57 2.85
C VAL A 86 -11.59 4.99 3.04
N HIS A 87 -12.49 5.94 2.99
CA HIS A 87 -12.17 7.36 3.16
C HIS A 87 -13.18 8.07 4.05
N PRO A 88 -12.74 9.03 4.87
CA PRO A 88 -13.64 9.90 5.59
C PRO A 88 -14.38 10.83 4.63
N LEU A 89 -15.70 10.77 4.64
CA LEU A 89 -16.58 11.79 4.07
C LEU A 89 -16.83 12.84 5.14
N VAL A 90 -16.44 14.06 4.88
CA VAL A 90 -16.54 15.17 5.82
C VAL A 90 -17.69 16.10 5.39
N ALA A 91 -18.65 16.33 6.29
CA ALA A 91 -19.71 17.29 6.14
C ALA A 91 -19.39 18.54 6.97
N THR A 92 -19.36 19.70 6.34
CA THR A 92 -19.16 21.00 7.01
C THR A 92 -20.37 21.89 6.75
N PHE A 93 -20.92 22.49 7.82
CA PHE A 93 -22.07 23.39 7.73
C PHE A 93 -22.04 24.42 8.86
N LYS A 94 -22.89 25.44 8.78
CA LYS A 94 -23.08 26.42 9.85
C LYS A 94 -24.35 26.14 10.63
N SER A 95 -24.30 26.29 11.96
CA SER A 95 -25.45 26.25 12.86
C SER A 95 -25.27 27.30 13.94
N GLU A 96 -26.26 28.19 14.11
CA GLU A 96 -26.24 29.29 15.09
C GLU A 96 -24.93 30.10 15.05
N GLY A 97 -24.39 30.35 13.85
CA GLY A 97 -23.15 31.11 13.65
C GLY A 97 -21.85 30.29 13.88
N GLN A 98 -21.93 29.06 14.33
CA GLN A 98 -20.77 28.17 14.52
C GLN A 98 -20.58 27.25 13.32
N VAL A 99 -19.33 26.90 13.01
CA VAL A 99 -18.98 25.90 12.00
C VAL A 99 -18.98 24.52 12.66
N ILE A 100 -19.80 23.62 12.14
CA ILE A 100 -19.88 22.24 12.58
C ILE A 100 -19.26 21.33 11.51
N THR A 101 -18.42 20.40 11.93
CA THR A 101 -17.80 19.39 11.07
C THR A 101 -18.15 17.99 11.58
N LEU A 102 -18.69 17.17 10.69
CA LEU A 102 -18.99 15.75 10.96
C LEU A 102 -18.19 14.91 9.99
N SER A 103 -17.75 13.73 10.43
CA SER A 103 -17.02 12.78 9.59
C SER A 103 -17.60 11.37 9.74
N GLU A 104 -17.76 10.69 8.60
CA GLU A 104 -18.17 9.28 8.55
C GLU A 104 -17.39 8.57 7.46
N GLU A 105 -16.98 7.34 7.73
CA GLU A 105 -16.28 6.53 6.72
C GLU A 105 -17.25 6.01 5.66
N ILE A 106 -16.85 6.15 4.39
CA ILE A 106 -17.47 5.49 3.26
C ILE A 106 -16.43 4.64 2.52
N LYS A 107 -16.89 3.59 1.83
CA LYS A 107 -16.06 2.71 1.02
C LYS A 107 -16.33 2.98 -0.46
N LEU A 108 -15.27 3.30 -1.21
CA LEU A 108 -15.29 3.44 -2.66
C LEU A 108 -14.76 2.17 -3.30
N LEU A 109 -15.63 1.45 -4.01
CA LEU A 109 -15.30 0.22 -4.72
C LEU A 109 -14.99 0.50 -6.20
N ALA A 110 -14.24 -0.38 -6.84
CA ALA A 110 -13.96 -0.29 -8.26
C ALA A 110 -15.25 -0.36 -9.10
N PRO A 111 -15.34 0.38 -10.20
CA PRO A 111 -16.58 0.42 -11.01
C PRO A 111 -16.84 -0.88 -11.78
N LYS A 112 -15.81 -1.70 -11.99
CA LYS A 112 -15.88 -2.94 -12.77
C LYS A 112 -15.16 -4.09 -12.04
N PRO A 113 -15.60 -5.34 -12.24
CA PRO A 113 -14.85 -6.51 -11.78
C PRO A 113 -13.52 -6.63 -12.53
N PRO A 114 -12.49 -7.27 -11.93
CA PRO A 114 -11.23 -7.50 -12.59
C PRO A 114 -11.36 -8.45 -13.79
N GLN A 115 -10.62 -8.15 -14.85
CA GLN A 115 -10.47 -9.05 -15.99
C GLN A 115 -9.59 -10.24 -15.60
N LEU A 116 -9.97 -11.43 -16.00
CA LEU A 116 -9.17 -12.62 -15.79
C LEU A 116 -8.15 -12.80 -16.93
N TYR A 117 -6.93 -13.19 -16.54
CA TYR A 117 -5.83 -13.50 -17.45
C TYR A 117 -5.26 -14.88 -17.14
N THR A 118 -4.63 -15.46 -18.14
CA THR A 118 -3.74 -16.61 -18.04
C THR A 118 -2.39 -16.25 -18.68
N TYR A 119 -1.49 -17.21 -18.80
CA TYR A 119 -0.15 -16.99 -19.35
C TYR A 119 0.19 -18.03 -20.43
N THR A 120 1.18 -17.68 -21.25
CA THR A 120 1.91 -18.60 -22.11
C THR A 120 3.38 -18.50 -21.78
N ILE A 121 4.03 -19.64 -21.54
CA ILE A 121 5.47 -19.71 -21.33
C ILE A 121 6.15 -19.50 -22.69
N VAL A 122 7.05 -18.51 -22.74
CA VAL A 122 7.88 -18.19 -23.91
C VAL A 122 9.22 -18.93 -23.80
N ASN A 123 9.86 -18.85 -22.62
CA ASN A 123 11.12 -19.53 -22.31
C ASN A 123 11.17 -19.96 -20.85
N GLU A 124 12.07 -20.90 -20.57
CA GLU A 124 12.46 -21.32 -19.23
C GLU A 124 13.96 -21.13 -19.07
N PHE A 125 14.39 -20.49 -17.99
CA PHE A 125 15.79 -20.24 -17.68
C PHE A 125 16.16 -20.87 -16.35
N PRO A 126 17.44 -21.19 -16.12
CA PRO A 126 17.90 -21.69 -14.84
C PRO A 126 17.75 -20.61 -13.74
N HIS A 127 17.38 -21.04 -12.56
CA HIS A 127 17.34 -20.22 -11.36
C HIS A 127 17.93 -20.99 -10.17
N ASP A 128 18.49 -20.29 -9.22
CA ASP A 128 19.13 -20.90 -8.06
C ASP A 128 18.08 -21.37 -7.04
N MET A 129 17.88 -22.66 -6.92
CA MET A 129 16.91 -23.26 -5.99
C MET A 129 17.26 -23.05 -4.49
N THR A 130 18.35 -22.38 -4.16
CA THR A 130 18.64 -21.93 -2.80
C THR A 130 18.17 -20.50 -2.53
N SER A 131 17.71 -19.79 -3.56
CA SER A 131 17.17 -18.42 -3.46
C SER A 131 15.78 -18.41 -2.84
N PHE A 132 15.64 -17.76 -1.70
CA PHE A 132 14.35 -17.43 -1.12
C PHE A 132 13.92 -16.05 -1.66
N THR A 133 13.53 -16.01 -2.94
CA THR A 133 13.30 -14.78 -3.72
C THR A 133 12.23 -13.89 -3.10
N GLN A 134 12.57 -12.62 -2.91
CA GLN A 134 11.68 -11.60 -2.34
C GLN A 134 11.55 -10.35 -3.21
N GLY A 135 12.49 -10.12 -4.13
CA GLY A 135 12.42 -9.03 -5.09
C GLY A 135 13.19 -9.36 -6.35
N LEU A 136 12.65 -8.97 -7.49
CA LEU A 136 13.26 -9.10 -8.81
C LEU A 136 13.08 -7.80 -9.60
N GLU A 137 14.10 -7.36 -10.32
CA GLU A 137 13.95 -6.25 -11.27
C GLU A 137 15.01 -6.33 -12.37
N PHE A 138 14.63 -6.02 -13.58
CA PHE A 138 15.57 -5.85 -14.69
C PHE A 138 16.12 -4.43 -14.75
N HIS A 139 17.43 -4.34 -14.86
CA HIS A 139 18.07 -3.13 -15.36
C HIS A 139 18.82 -3.46 -16.66
N ARG A 140 18.27 -3.05 -17.78
CA ARG A 140 18.69 -3.53 -19.12
C ARG A 140 18.58 -5.07 -19.17
N ASP A 141 19.66 -5.74 -19.59
CA ASP A 141 19.73 -7.22 -19.65
C ASP A 141 20.20 -7.91 -18.37
N THR A 142 20.45 -7.16 -17.29
CA THR A 142 20.87 -7.72 -16.01
C THR A 142 19.68 -7.85 -15.08
N LEU A 143 19.47 -9.05 -14.54
CA LEU A 143 18.47 -9.30 -13.51
C LEU A 143 19.07 -9.04 -12.13
N TYR A 144 18.41 -8.23 -11.32
CA TYR A 144 18.70 -8.02 -9.91
C TYR A 144 17.75 -8.85 -9.08
N GLU A 145 18.27 -9.48 -8.05
CA GLU A 145 17.49 -10.29 -7.12
C GLU A 145 17.83 -9.95 -5.68
N SER A 146 16.80 -9.88 -4.87
CA SER A 146 16.87 -9.83 -3.40
C SER A 146 16.24 -11.08 -2.81
N THR A 147 16.85 -11.61 -1.75
CA THR A 147 16.37 -12.81 -1.08
C THR A 147 16.19 -12.59 0.41
N GLY A 148 15.24 -13.32 0.99
CA GLY A 148 15.15 -13.51 2.42
C GLY A 148 16.06 -14.64 2.94
N SER A 149 16.20 -14.76 4.25
CA SER A 149 17.01 -15.80 4.92
C SER A 149 16.25 -17.13 5.11
N GLY A 150 15.46 -17.54 4.11
CA GLY A 150 14.70 -18.77 4.16
C GLY A 150 15.59 -20.02 4.24
N GLY A 151 15.21 -21.01 5.07
CA GLY A 151 15.88 -22.28 5.16
C GLY A 151 17.31 -22.26 5.72
N GLY A 152 17.72 -21.17 6.42
CA GLY A 152 19.06 -21.01 7.03
C GLY A 152 20.09 -20.39 6.07
N ALA A 153 19.69 -19.96 4.87
CA ALA A 153 20.51 -19.14 3.99
C ALA A 153 20.57 -17.69 4.49
N LYS A 154 21.63 -16.94 4.13
CA LYS A 154 21.71 -15.51 4.36
C LYS A 154 20.84 -14.78 3.34
N SER A 155 20.27 -13.65 3.74
CA SER A 155 19.70 -12.68 2.79
C SER A 155 20.82 -12.02 1.99
N TYR A 156 20.58 -11.78 0.71
CA TYR A 156 21.53 -11.08 -0.17
C TYR A 156 20.80 -10.31 -1.26
N ILE A 157 21.54 -9.43 -1.91
CA ILE A 157 21.23 -8.85 -3.23
C ILE A 157 22.27 -9.35 -4.22
N ARG A 158 21.86 -9.60 -5.47
CA ARG A 158 22.78 -10.03 -6.52
C ARG A 158 22.37 -9.56 -7.91
N LYS A 159 23.34 -9.59 -8.82
CA LYS A 159 23.18 -9.41 -10.26
C LYS A 159 23.39 -10.73 -10.96
N ILE A 160 22.52 -11.05 -11.89
CA ILE A 160 22.48 -12.36 -12.55
C ILE A 160 22.35 -12.19 -14.05
N ASP A 161 23.08 -12.99 -14.80
CA ASP A 161 22.66 -13.30 -16.17
C ASP A 161 21.44 -14.24 -16.12
N TYR A 162 20.27 -13.71 -16.46
CA TYR A 162 19.04 -14.49 -16.39
C TYR A 162 19.01 -15.67 -17.35
N ARG A 163 19.84 -15.69 -18.43
CA ARG A 163 19.90 -16.77 -19.42
C ARG A 163 20.64 -17.98 -18.91
N THR A 164 21.69 -17.74 -18.14
CA THR A 164 22.60 -18.81 -17.66
C THR A 164 22.47 -19.09 -16.16
N GLY A 165 21.90 -18.15 -15.41
CA GLY A 165 21.90 -18.20 -13.94
C GLY A 165 23.24 -17.78 -13.33
N GLU A 166 24.23 -17.32 -14.13
CA GLU A 166 25.52 -16.88 -13.64
C GLU A 166 25.38 -15.64 -12.75
N VAL A 167 25.99 -15.69 -11.58
CA VAL A 167 26.00 -14.57 -10.64
C VAL A 167 27.20 -13.68 -10.94
N TYR A 168 26.97 -12.47 -11.42
CA TYR A 168 28.03 -11.50 -11.69
C TYR A 168 28.57 -10.86 -10.41
N GLN A 169 27.69 -10.61 -9.44
CA GLN A 169 28.04 -9.97 -8.18
C GLN A 169 26.97 -10.28 -7.13
N GLN A 170 27.40 -10.48 -5.89
CA GLN A 170 26.52 -10.67 -4.74
C GLN A 170 27.05 -9.91 -3.53
N VAL A 171 26.13 -9.36 -2.74
CA VAL A 171 26.43 -8.74 -1.45
C VAL A 171 25.45 -9.30 -0.42
N ASP A 172 25.98 -9.87 0.63
CA ASP A 172 25.19 -10.41 1.74
C ASP A 172 24.64 -9.25 2.60
N LEU A 173 23.41 -9.41 3.04
CA LEU A 173 22.79 -8.49 3.99
C LEU A 173 23.34 -8.72 5.40
N GLU A 174 23.35 -7.67 6.21
CA GLU A 174 23.76 -7.76 7.62
C GLU A 174 22.94 -8.81 8.38
N GLU A 175 23.58 -9.48 9.33
CA GLU A 175 22.88 -10.41 10.22
C GLU A 175 21.75 -9.72 10.98
N GLY A 176 20.63 -10.42 11.14
CA GLY A 176 19.44 -9.91 11.82
C GLY A 176 18.42 -9.23 10.89
N TYR A 177 18.76 -8.98 9.62
CA TYR A 177 17.80 -8.49 8.64
C TYR A 177 17.38 -9.59 7.67
N PHE A 178 16.10 -9.62 7.38
CA PHE A 178 15.51 -10.43 6.33
C PHE A 178 15.25 -9.54 5.11
N GLY A 179 15.95 -9.77 4.00
CA GLY A 179 15.81 -9.00 2.77
C GLY A 179 14.47 -9.24 2.09
N GLU A 180 13.92 -8.19 1.53
CA GLU A 180 12.61 -8.14 0.87
C GLU A 180 12.70 -7.48 -0.50
N GLY A 181 11.64 -6.87 -0.99
CA GLY A 181 11.54 -6.25 -2.31
C GLY A 181 12.65 -5.25 -2.61
N ILE A 182 13.00 -5.14 -3.88
CA ILE A 182 14.00 -4.20 -4.41
C ILE A 182 13.41 -3.36 -5.53
N THR A 183 14.04 -2.20 -5.77
CA THR A 183 13.81 -1.45 -7.01
C THR A 183 14.99 -0.54 -7.35
N LEU A 184 15.18 -0.29 -8.66
CA LEU A 184 16.25 0.55 -9.19
C LEU A 184 15.71 1.91 -9.65
N LEU A 185 16.19 2.97 -9.04
CA LEU A 185 15.85 4.34 -9.44
C LEU A 185 17.06 5.26 -9.32
N ASN A 186 17.34 6.08 -10.35
CA ASN A 186 18.41 7.07 -10.34
C ASN A 186 19.79 6.50 -9.98
N ASN A 187 20.18 5.36 -10.56
CA ASN A 187 21.42 4.63 -10.29
C ASN A 187 21.57 4.13 -8.84
N LYS A 188 20.51 4.10 -8.09
CA LYS A 188 20.43 3.50 -6.75
C LYS A 188 19.57 2.25 -6.79
N LEU A 189 19.97 1.25 -6.02
CA LEU A 189 19.15 0.08 -5.70
C LEU A 189 18.62 0.24 -4.27
N TYR A 190 17.33 0.22 -4.12
CA TYR A 190 16.65 0.24 -2.83
C TYR A 190 16.26 -1.17 -2.46
N GLN A 191 16.48 -1.57 -1.22
CA GLN A 191 16.10 -2.87 -0.68
C GLN A 191 15.31 -2.68 0.61
N LEU A 192 14.17 -3.33 0.72
CA LEU A 192 13.40 -3.41 1.96
C LEU A 192 13.91 -4.53 2.87
N THR A 193 13.53 -4.46 4.14
CA THR A 193 13.62 -5.56 5.09
C THR A 193 12.26 -5.86 5.69
N TRP A 194 12.00 -7.11 6.06
CA TRP A 194 10.68 -7.54 6.55
C TRP A 194 10.24 -6.75 7.79
N GLN A 195 10.68 -7.15 8.98
CA GLN A 195 10.26 -6.56 10.26
C GLN A 195 11.30 -5.60 10.87
N GLY A 196 12.40 -5.37 10.14
CA GLY A 196 13.45 -4.47 10.57
C GLY A 196 13.07 -2.99 10.53
N LYS A 197 11.90 -2.63 9.98
CA LYS A 197 11.43 -1.25 9.75
C LYS A 197 12.47 -0.36 9.08
N LYS A 198 13.34 -0.96 8.28
CA LYS A 198 14.49 -0.32 7.68
C LYS A 198 14.67 -0.79 6.24
N GLY A 199 15.05 0.12 5.37
CA GLY A 199 15.52 -0.18 4.03
C GLY A 199 16.97 0.24 3.84
N PHE A 200 17.64 -0.36 2.88
CA PHE A 200 19.02 -0.08 2.51
C PHE A 200 19.07 0.49 1.10
N ILE A 201 20.09 1.33 0.87
CA ILE A 201 20.34 1.95 -0.42
C ILE A 201 21.77 1.60 -0.85
N TYR A 202 21.86 1.12 -2.08
CA TYR A 202 23.12 0.71 -2.67
C TYR A 202 23.38 1.50 -3.96
N ASP A 203 24.64 1.71 -4.30
CA ASP A 203 25.00 2.07 -5.66
C ASP A 203 24.66 0.91 -6.60
N ALA A 204 23.84 1.15 -7.63
CA ALA A 204 23.34 0.10 -8.50
C ALA A 204 24.46 -0.63 -9.28
N ARG A 205 25.59 0.02 -9.51
CA ARG A 205 26.71 -0.55 -10.27
C ARG A 205 27.64 -1.40 -9.39
N SER A 206 28.05 -0.87 -8.23
CA SER A 206 29.00 -1.55 -7.34
C SER A 206 28.34 -2.46 -6.31
N LEU A 207 27.03 -2.33 -6.06
CA LEU A 207 26.30 -2.90 -4.92
C LEU A 207 26.90 -2.53 -3.56
N GLU A 208 27.71 -1.48 -3.49
CA GLU A 208 28.16 -0.92 -2.22
C GLU A 208 26.99 -0.22 -1.54
N ARG A 209 26.78 -0.48 -0.27
CA ARG A 209 25.77 0.22 0.51
C ARG A 209 26.20 1.65 0.76
N ILE A 210 25.37 2.60 0.33
CA ILE A 210 25.64 4.03 0.44
C ILE A 210 24.79 4.73 1.50
N ASP A 211 23.62 4.16 1.86
CA ASP A 211 22.71 4.74 2.85
C ASP A 211 21.71 3.72 3.39
N SER A 212 20.81 4.19 4.26
CA SER A 212 19.66 3.44 4.76
C SER A 212 18.55 4.40 5.17
N PHE A 213 17.29 3.91 5.23
CA PHE A 213 16.14 4.70 5.64
C PHE A 213 15.24 3.91 6.59
N GLN A 214 14.44 4.62 7.38
CA GLN A 214 13.44 4.03 8.26
C GLN A 214 12.06 4.09 7.61
N TYR A 215 11.21 3.10 7.88
CA TYR A 215 9.81 3.16 7.49
C TYR A 215 9.06 4.17 8.36
N GLY A 216 8.05 4.82 7.79
CA GLY A 216 7.23 5.80 8.49
C GLY A 216 6.02 5.17 9.17
N LYS A 217 4.96 4.96 8.40
CA LYS A 217 3.64 4.48 8.87
C LYS A 217 3.50 2.97 8.80
N SER A 218 4.19 2.32 7.85
CA SER A 218 4.13 0.87 7.67
C SER A 218 4.96 0.13 8.70
N GLU A 219 4.50 -1.06 9.11
CA GLU A 219 5.18 -1.89 10.09
C GLU A 219 6.20 -2.85 9.46
N GLU A 220 5.95 -3.28 8.22
CA GLU A 220 6.77 -4.24 7.47
C GLU A 220 7.12 -3.71 6.08
N GLY A 221 8.11 -4.30 5.45
CA GLY A 221 8.42 -4.11 4.04
C GLY A 221 8.31 -5.44 3.33
N TRP A 222 7.57 -5.48 2.19
CA TRP A 222 7.40 -6.66 1.37
C TRP A 222 7.90 -6.41 -0.05
N GLY A 223 7.07 -6.01 -0.98
CA GLY A 223 7.46 -5.67 -2.34
C GLY A 223 7.80 -4.21 -2.53
N LEU A 224 8.63 -3.91 -3.52
CA LEU A 224 9.03 -2.54 -3.86
C LEU A 224 9.15 -2.42 -5.38
N THR A 225 8.60 -1.35 -5.93
CA THR A 225 8.76 -0.98 -7.34
C THR A 225 8.75 0.54 -7.51
N ASN A 226 8.92 1.07 -8.72
CA ASN A 226 8.90 2.51 -8.97
C ASN A 226 8.30 2.85 -10.35
N ASP A 227 7.81 4.08 -10.50
CA ASP A 227 7.30 4.63 -11.77
C ASP A 227 8.28 5.61 -12.44
N GLY A 228 9.52 5.66 -11.96
CA GLY A 228 10.54 6.64 -12.35
C GLY A 228 10.47 7.97 -11.58
N ARG A 229 9.48 8.16 -10.69
CA ARG A 229 9.28 9.38 -9.90
C ARG A 229 9.04 9.09 -8.42
N SER A 230 8.25 8.08 -8.12
CA SER A 230 7.89 7.64 -6.76
C SER A 230 8.21 6.17 -6.58
N LEU A 231 8.45 5.75 -5.35
CA LEU A 231 8.55 4.35 -4.99
C LEU A 231 7.17 3.85 -4.49
N TYR A 232 6.85 2.61 -4.81
CA TYR A 232 5.64 1.92 -4.36
C TYR A 232 6.04 0.72 -3.51
N LYS A 233 5.58 0.69 -2.27
CA LYS A 233 5.95 -0.30 -1.27
C LYS A 233 4.72 -1.03 -0.75
N SER A 234 4.70 -2.35 -0.82
CA SER A 234 3.72 -3.18 -0.10
C SER A 234 4.23 -3.56 1.29
N ASP A 235 3.29 -3.89 2.19
CA ASP A 235 3.55 -4.29 3.58
C ASP A 235 2.63 -5.44 4.03
N GLY A 236 1.97 -6.12 3.09
CA GLY A 236 1.00 -7.18 3.35
C GLY A 236 -0.38 -6.71 3.77
N THR A 237 -0.59 -5.43 4.07
CA THR A 237 -1.90 -4.83 4.35
C THR A 237 -2.67 -4.57 3.04
N GLU A 238 -3.79 -3.88 3.14
CA GLU A 238 -4.55 -3.42 1.98
C GLU A 238 -3.92 -2.23 1.26
N ARG A 239 -2.77 -1.73 1.73
CA ARG A 239 -2.12 -0.53 1.21
C ARG A 239 -0.89 -0.86 0.37
N ILE A 240 -0.70 -0.05 -0.66
CA ILE A 240 0.59 0.16 -1.31
C ILE A 240 0.98 1.60 -1.03
N TRP A 241 2.07 1.78 -0.29
CA TRP A 241 2.58 3.08 0.13
C TRP A 241 3.34 3.75 -1.00
N LEU A 242 3.16 5.06 -1.14
CA LEU A 242 3.94 5.91 -2.05
C LEU A 242 5.01 6.64 -1.23
N LEU A 243 6.26 6.48 -1.63
CA LEU A 243 7.39 7.14 -1.00
C LEU A 243 8.02 8.15 -1.97
N ASP A 244 8.36 9.33 -1.45
CA ASP A 244 9.23 10.26 -2.18
C ASP A 244 10.66 9.67 -2.27
N PRO A 245 11.27 9.57 -3.46
CA PRO A 245 12.57 8.93 -3.62
C PRO A 245 13.74 9.74 -3.03
N ASN A 246 13.54 11.00 -2.65
CA ASN A 246 14.57 11.85 -2.05
C ASN A 246 14.55 11.79 -0.53
N THR A 247 13.35 11.83 0.06
CA THR A 247 13.16 11.80 1.52
C THR A 247 12.91 10.39 2.06
N LEU A 248 12.38 9.50 1.21
CA LEU A 248 11.93 8.12 1.54
C LEU A 248 10.80 8.09 2.57
N GLU A 249 10.12 9.22 2.75
CA GLU A 249 8.92 9.32 3.58
C GLU A 249 7.72 8.71 2.86
N GLU A 250 6.90 7.98 3.61
CA GLU A 250 5.61 7.44 3.16
C GLU A 250 4.58 8.56 3.14
N GLU A 251 4.50 9.30 2.03
CA GLU A 251 3.64 10.47 1.87
C GLU A 251 2.17 10.11 1.75
N ASP A 252 1.87 9.06 0.98
CA ASP A 252 0.53 8.65 0.60
C ASP A 252 0.42 7.13 0.48
N ALA A 253 -0.78 6.61 0.23
CA ALA A 253 -1.03 5.20 -0.10
C ALA A 253 -2.24 5.06 -1.01
N ILE A 254 -2.24 4.05 -1.87
CA ILE A 254 -3.43 3.52 -2.51
C ILE A 254 -3.92 2.29 -1.74
N GLN A 255 -5.24 2.06 -1.72
CA GLN A 255 -5.82 0.83 -1.19
C GLN A 255 -6.18 -0.10 -2.34
N ILE A 256 -5.95 -1.39 -2.16
CA ILE A 256 -6.14 -2.42 -3.20
C ILE A 256 -7.60 -2.87 -3.21
N VAL A 257 -8.36 -2.56 -4.27
CA VAL A 257 -9.83 -2.65 -4.27
C VAL A 257 -10.39 -3.31 -5.53
N THR A 258 -11.37 -4.20 -5.37
CA THR A 258 -12.21 -4.68 -6.48
C THR A 258 -13.59 -4.00 -6.47
N ASP A 259 -14.46 -4.46 -7.36
CA ASP A 259 -15.89 -4.07 -7.41
C ASP A 259 -16.71 -4.54 -6.21
N LYS A 260 -16.13 -5.39 -5.33
CA LYS A 260 -16.84 -6.03 -4.19
C LYS A 260 -16.15 -5.85 -2.86
N SER A 261 -14.81 -5.73 -2.83
CA SER A 261 -14.06 -5.77 -1.58
C SER A 261 -12.68 -5.12 -1.68
N ILE A 262 -12.10 -4.85 -0.53
CA ILE A 262 -10.71 -4.42 -0.35
C ILE A 262 -9.88 -5.68 -0.13
N PHE A 263 -8.68 -5.72 -0.72
CA PHE A 263 -7.76 -6.85 -0.66
C PHE A 263 -6.48 -6.48 0.05
N ASN A 264 -5.82 -7.48 0.59
CA ASN A 264 -4.51 -7.40 1.22
C ASN A 264 -3.56 -8.45 0.61
N LYS A 265 -2.34 -8.57 1.17
CA LYS A 265 -1.34 -9.57 0.79
C LYS A 265 -0.74 -9.38 -0.60
N ALA A 266 -0.72 -8.15 -1.13
CA ALA A 266 0.20 -7.82 -2.19
C ALA A 266 1.62 -8.02 -1.65
N ASN A 267 2.43 -8.83 -2.36
CA ASN A 267 3.79 -9.14 -1.96
C ASN A 267 4.77 -8.46 -2.91
N GLU A 268 5.54 -9.18 -3.67
CA GLU A 268 6.48 -8.64 -4.61
C GLU A 268 5.76 -7.85 -5.72
N LEU A 269 6.34 -6.73 -6.16
CA LEU A 269 5.73 -5.72 -7.01
C LEU A 269 6.58 -5.41 -8.22
N GLU A 270 5.92 -5.21 -9.37
CA GLU A 270 6.53 -4.70 -10.60
C GLU A 270 5.64 -3.64 -11.24
N TYR A 271 6.21 -2.47 -11.61
CA TYR A 271 5.45 -1.39 -12.24
C TYR A 271 5.65 -1.39 -13.77
N VAL A 272 4.55 -1.43 -14.50
CA VAL A 272 4.55 -1.35 -15.97
C VAL A 272 3.42 -0.45 -16.45
N GLU A 273 3.76 0.65 -17.13
CA GLU A 273 2.82 1.52 -17.84
C GLU A 273 1.56 1.92 -17.03
N GLY A 274 1.76 2.39 -15.81
CA GLY A 274 0.67 2.86 -14.94
C GLY A 274 -0.03 1.76 -14.15
N LYS A 275 0.46 0.52 -14.23
CA LYS A 275 -0.06 -0.64 -13.49
C LYS A 275 1.00 -1.23 -12.58
N ILE A 276 0.58 -1.67 -11.41
CA ILE A 276 1.39 -2.44 -10.49
C ILE A 276 0.95 -3.90 -10.60
N TYR A 277 1.89 -4.76 -10.99
CA TYR A 277 1.74 -6.20 -11.00
C TYR A 277 2.23 -6.73 -9.65
N ALA A 278 1.37 -7.40 -8.91
CA ALA A 278 1.67 -7.81 -7.54
C ALA A 278 1.44 -9.31 -7.33
N ASN A 279 2.44 -10.02 -6.85
CA ASN A 279 2.22 -11.37 -6.33
C ASN A 279 1.23 -11.35 -5.17
N VAL A 280 0.34 -12.30 -5.11
CA VAL A 280 -0.54 -12.50 -3.95
C VAL A 280 0.09 -13.55 -3.03
N TRP A 281 0.48 -13.14 -1.82
CA TRP A 281 1.14 -14.03 -0.87
C TRP A 281 0.36 -15.32 -0.65
N GLN A 282 1.04 -16.46 -0.77
CA GLN A 282 0.50 -17.83 -0.69
C GLN A 282 -0.56 -18.18 -1.76
N LYS A 283 -0.57 -17.47 -2.89
CA LYS A 283 -1.43 -17.80 -4.03
C LYS A 283 -0.61 -17.88 -5.32
N GLU A 284 -1.04 -18.73 -6.22
CA GLU A 284 -0.48 -18.82 -7.57
C GLU A 284 -1.20 -17.83 -8.50
N SER A 285 -1.18 -16.57 -8.10
CA SER A 285 -1.84 -15.50 -8.84
C SER A 285 -1.11 -14.18 -8.69
N MET A 286 -1.31 -13.30 -9.66
CA MET A 286 -0.79 -11.95 -9.70
C MET A 286 -1.96 -10.99 -9.94
N MET A 287 -2.03 -9.91 -9.17
CA MET A 287 -2.95 -8.80 -9.38
C MET A 287 -2.37 -7.81 -10.37
N ILE A 288 -3.22 -7.20 -11.19
CA ILE A 288 -2.93 -6.03 -12.02
C ILE A 288 -3.70 -4.87 -11.41
N ILE A 289 -2.98 -3.95 -10.77
CA ILE A 289 -3.53 -2.86 -9.97
C ILE A 289 -3.28 -1.54 -10.69
N ASP A 290 -4.29 -0.71 -10.84
CA ASP A 290 -4.11 0.67 -11.31
C ASP A 290 -3.37 1.49 -10.27
N ALA A 291 -2.21 2.03 -10.61
CA ALA A 291 -1.32 2.72 -9.68
C ALA A 291 -1.88 4.05 -9.15
N GLY A 292 -2.86 4.64 -9.83
CA GLY A 292 -3.50 5.90 -9.39
C GLY A 292 -4.67 5.69 -8.46
N SER A 293 -5.54 4.72 -8.76
CA SER A 293 -6.79 4.50 -8.04
C SER A 293 -6.74 3.38 -7.01
N GLY A 294 -5.86 2.38 -7.17
CA GLY A 294 -5.83 1.15 -6.40
C GLY A 294 -6.82 0.08 -6.90
N ALA A 295 -7.49 0.31 -8.04
CA ALA A 295 -8.39 -0.68 -8.62
C ALA A 295 -7.64 -1.93 -9.06
N ILE A 296 -8.07 -3.12 -8.63
CA ILE A 296 -7.64 -4.37 -9.26
C ILE A 296 -8.38 -4.48 -10.59
N GLU A 297 -7.70 -4.18 -11.68
CA GLU A 297 -8.26 -4.27 -13.04
C GLU A 297 -8.11 -5.66 -13.64
N GLY A 298 -7.15 -6.45 -13.16
CA GLY A 298 -6.93 -7.79 -13.64
C GLY A 298 -6.41 -8.74 -12.58
N VAL A 299 -6.65 -10.04 -12.83
CA VAL A 299 -6.06 -11.13 -12.04
C VAL A 299 -5.52 -12.17 -13.03
N VAL A 300 -4.23 -12.47 -12.90
CA VAL A 300 -3.54 -13.49 -13.69
C VAL A 300 -3.50 -14.79 -12.87
N ASN A 301 -4.02 -15.86 -13.45
CA ASN A 301 -3.83 -17.21 -12.90
C ASN A 301 -2.47 -17.74 -13.36
N LEU A 302 -1.55 -17.96 -12.43
CA LEU A 302 -0.20 -18.51 -12.63
C LEU A 302 -0.09 -19.97 -12.18
N GLY A 303 -1.23 -20.60 -11.85
CA GLY A 303 -1.28 -22.02 -11.48
C GLY A 303 -0.67 -22.91 -12.57
N GLY A 304 0.04 -23.97 -12.17
CA GLY A 304 0.75 -24.88 -13.05
C GLY A 304 2.24 -24.54 -13.25
N LEU A 305 2.72 -23.35 -12.83
CA LEU A 305 4.16 -23.05 -12.88
C LEU A 305 4.93 -23.82 -11.79
N ARG A 306 4.38 -23.94 -10.59
CA ARG A 306 5.01 -24.64 -9.47
C ARG A 306 5.21 -26.12 -9.74
N GLU A 307 4.36 -26.76 -10.51
CA GLU A 307 4.48 -28.15 -10.94
C GLU A 307 5.58 -28.39 -11.97
N LYS A 308 6.05 -27.33 -12.64
CA LYS A 308 7.09 -27.39 -13.69
C LYS A 308 8.51 -27.22 -13.14
N VAL A 309 8.66 -26.87 -11.86
CA VAL A 309 9.96 -26.77 -11.19
C VAL A 309 10.29 -28.07 -10.45
N ARG A 310 11.57 -28.24 -10.12
CA ARG A 310 12.04 -29.40 -9.36
C ARG A 310 11.35 -29.44 -8.00
N GLN A 311 10.70 -30.56 -7.69
CA GLN A 311 10.06 -30.80 -6.41
C GLN A 311 11.08 -31.22 -5.35
N HIS A 312 11.09 -30.54 -4.19
CA HIS A 312 11.99 -30.82 -3.06
C HIS A 312 11.41 -30.24 -1.76
N ASP A 313 11.91 -30.65 -0.61
CA ASP A 313 11.34 -30.34 0.71
C ASP A 313 11.34 -28.84 1.08
N LYS A 314 12.19 -28.04 0.45
CA LYS A 314 12.27 -26.59 0.68
C LYS A 314 11.50 -25.77 -0.35
N LEU A 315 10.84 -26.41 -1.33
CA LEU A 315 10.08 -25.70 -2.37
C LEU A 315 8.94 -24.90 -1.74
N ASP A 316 8.93 -23.58 -1.97
CA ASP A 316 7.98 -22.69 -1.34
C ASP A 316 7.14 -21.94 -2.42
N VAL A 317 6.46 -20.90 -2.04
CA VAL A 317 5.45 -20.20 -2.84
C VAL A 317 6.06 -19.45 -4.02
N LEU A 318 5.21 -19.22 -5.03
CA LEU A 318 5.46 -18.28 -6.12
C LEU A 318 5.72 -16.89 -5.55
N ASN A 319 6.84 -16.30 -5.91
CA ASN A 319 7.21 -14.92 -5.59
C ASN A 319 8.36 -14.44 -6.47
N GLY A 320 8.26 -13.25 -7.01
CA GLY A 320 9.21 -12.64 -7.93
C GLY A 320 8.59 -12.39 -9.30
N ILE A 321 8.45 -11.12 -9.65
CA ILE A 321 7.97 -10.61 -10.94
C ILE A 321 9.00 -9.61 -11.45
N ALA A 322 9.47 -9.75 -12.67
CA ALA A 322 10.26 -8.72 -13.33
C ALA A 322 9.77 -8.53 -14.77
N TYR A 323 9.67 -7.31 -15.22
CA TYR A 323 9.29 -7.00 -16.61
C TYR A 323 10.51 -6.63 -17.44
N HIS A 324 10.66 -7.27 -18.58
CA HIS A 324 11.73 -6.94 -19.51
C HIS A 324 11.21 -6.00 -20.61
N PRO A 325 11.57 -4.71 -20.61
CA PRO A 325 10.91 -3.71 -21.45
C PRO A 325 11.15 -3.91 -22.96
N GLU A 326 12.33 -4.39 -23.37
CA GLU A 326 12.62 -4.63 -24.78
C GLU A 326 11.90 -5.89 -25.31
N ARG A 327 11.77 -6.93 -24.47
CA ARG A 327 11.07 -8.18 -24.80
C ARG A 327 9.56 -8.08 -24.64
N LYS A 328 9.10 -7.12 -23.81
CA LYS A 328 7.69 -6.93 -23.43
C LYS A 328 7.08 -8.19 -22.83
N THR A 329 7.85 -8.87 -22.00
CA THR A 329 7.49 -10.11 -21.31
C THR A 329 7.74 -10.01 -19.82
N PHE A 330 7.01 -10.82 -19.05
CA PHE A 330 7.23 -10.95 -17.60
C PHE A 330 8.11 -12.16 -17.33
N PHE A 331 8.93 -12.04 -16.31
CA PHE A 331 9.74 -13.11 -15.78
C PHE A 331 9.24 -13.45 -14.37
N ILE A 332 8.91 -14.71 -14.15
CA ILE A 332 8.25 -15.19 -12.95
C ILE A 332 9.06 -16.32 -12.34
N THR A 333 9.29 -16.27 -11.04
CA THR A 333 9.89 -17.37 -10.28
C THR A 333 9.16 -17.60 -8.95
N GLY A 334 9.76 -18.33 -8.05
CA GLY A 334 9.28 -18.57 -6.69
C GLY A 334 10.40 -18.85 -5.72
N LYS A 335 10.07 -18.88 -4.45
CA LYS A 335 10.99 -19.15 -3.36
C LYS A 335 11.51 -20.58 -3.47
N ASN A 336 12.82 -20.71 -3.60
CA ASN A 336 13.51 -21.99 -3.81
C ASN A 336 13.12 -22.73 -5.12
N TRP A 337 12.77 -22.00 -6.15
CA TRP A 337 12.52 -22.57 -7.48
C TRP A 337 13.83 -22.68 -8.27
N ASP A 338 13.97 -23.74 -9.07
CA ASP A 338 15.11 -23.96 -9.97
C ASP A 338 14.92 -23.34 -11.36
N LYS A 339 13.78 -22.65 -11.61
CA LYS A 339 13.45 -22.04 -12.88
C LYS A 339 12.93 -20.62 -12.76
N LEU A 340 13.30 -19.82 -13.74
CA LEU A 340 12.74 -18.53 -14.05
C LEU A 340 11.96 -18.65 -15.37
N PHE A 341 10.68 -18.36 -15.35
CA PHE A 341 9.78 -18.46 -16.51
C PHE A 341 9.60 -17.12 -17.19
N GLU A 342 9.92 -17.02 -18.46
CA GLU A 342 9.50 -15.90 -19.29
C GLU A 342 8.10 -16.18 -19.84
N ILE A 343 7.17 -15.25 -19.59
CA ILE A 343 5.76 -15.43 -19.96
C ILE A 343 5.18 -14.21 -20.68
N THR A 344 4.16 -14.44 -21.48
CA THR A 344 3.22 -13.41 -21.94
C THR A 344 1.86 -13.61 -21.28
N LEU A 345 1.12 -12.52 -21.10
CA LEU A 345 -0.22 -12.55 -20.51
C LEU A 345 -1.29 -12.64 -21.62
N GLN A 346 -2.30 -13.48 -21.39
CA GLN A 346 -3.42 -13.65 -22.30
C GLN A 346 -4.72 -13.38 -21.55
N LYS A 347 -5.55 -12.50 -22.12
CA LYS A 347 -6.89 -12.25 -21.60
C LYS A 347 -7.74 -13.51 -21.76
N LYS A 348 -8.40 -13.90 -20.67
CA LYS A 348 -9.35 -15.01 -20.70
C LYS A 348 -10.72 -14.48 -21.14
N GLU A 349 -11.29 -15.12 -22.15
CA GLU A 349 -12.64 -14.81 -22.65
C GLU A 349 -13.74 -15.18 -21.63
#